data_6148c9d66163c52d25ef8be380a46c4c
#
_entry.id   6148c9d66163c52d25ef8be380a46c4c
#
_cell.length_a   1.000
_cell.length_b   1.000
_cell.length_c   1.000
_cell.angle_alpha   90.00
_cell.angle_beta   90.00
_cell.angle_gamma   90.00
#
_symmetry.space_group_name_H-M   'P 1'
#
loop_
_entity.id
_entity.type
_entity.pdbx_description
1 polymer ?
#
loop_
_entity_poly.entity_id
_entity_poly.type
_entity_poly.pdbx_seq_one_letter_code
_entity_poly.pdbx_strand_id
1 'polypeptide(L)'
;MSLQRIAMTELIEKTTIIKEPYSRFFFVDEAGELSLVSSIHDARKAVRDGGYMWLDFCDPKKEDLEPLITELNLHPLSIEDSLNEEQLPKLDLFPNYSFMIFNIFEISSEEVLAHELDLAVGKDFVVSVTHRDSQNRPFLQGMERLVERESQKVRNGPSFLLHLLIDTVVDRKFLAIDRIETKLDSDEDEILKGSPDYDLSRLLDSRRDLMTIRKSVFYEREVLSKLIRQDSPFVAEKSLVFFRDVYDHLSRYYEISETARDQVTSLMEIHLSLASNRMAATSNRTNAIMRRLTLISSIFMPLTLISGIGGMSEYTMMVGQENWRVGYFVLLVLMVIVAIINFLLLRRMERNLTKDE
;
A
#
# COMPACT_ATOMS: atom_id res chain seq x y z
N MET A 1 -5.24 -20.12 10.63
CA MET A 1 -4.85 -20.07 9.19
C MET A 1 -4.41 -21.45 8.77
N SER A 2 -5.10 -22.08 7.83
CA SER A 2 -4.97 -23.52 7.60
C SER A 2 -3.69 -23.85 6.82
N LEU A 3 -3.04 -24.96 7.22
CA LEU A 3 -1.92 -25.61 6.52
C LEU A 3 -2.15 -25.82 5.00
N GLN A 4 -3.40 -25.79 4.55
CA GLN A 4 -3.78 -25.85 3.13
C GLN A 4 -3.32 -24.62 2.33
N ARG A 5 -3.31 -23.40 2.90
CA ARG A 5 -2.86 -22.17 2.23
C ARG A 5 -1.36 -22.16 1.98
N ILE A 6 -0.57 -22.65 2.94
CA ILE A 6 0.89 -22.76 2.80
C ILE A 6 1.26 -23.79 1.73
N ALA A 7 0.56 -24.91 1.70
CA ALA A 7 0.76 -25.96 0.69
C ALA A 7 0.40 -25.50 -0.75
N MET A 8 -0.51 -24.53 -0.88
CA MET A 8 -0.94 -23.98 -2.17
C MET A 8 0.15 -23.06 -2.76
N THR A 9 0.80 -22.26 -1.94
CA THR A 9 1.91 -21.39 -2.35
C THR A 9 3.14 -22.21 -2.75
N GLU A 10 3.48 -23.28 -2.01
CA GLU A 10 4.60 -24.17 -2.31
C GLU A 10 4.42 -25.00 -3.61
N LEU A 11 3.16 -25.31 -3.98
CA LEU A 11 2.88 -26.05 -5.23
C LEU A 11 3.11 -25.21 -6.48
N ILE A 12 2.87 -23.90 -6.38
CA ILE A 12 3.04 -22.94 -7.47
C ILE A 12 4.54 -22.68 -7.72
N GLU A 13 5.36 -22.64 -6.67
CA GLU A 13 6.80 -22.32 -6.76
C GLU A 13 7.66 -23.41 -7.42
N LYS A 14 7.20 -24.65 -7.49
CA LYS A 14 7.99 -25.80 -8.04
C LYS A 14 7.77 -26.07 -9.52
N THR A 15 7.04 -25.23 -10.24
CA THR A 15 6.74 -25.45 -11.66
C THR A 15 7.78 -24.76 -12.55
N THR A 16 8.21 -25.43 -13.63
CA THR A 16 9.10 -24.84 -14.64
C THR A 16 8.47 -23.58 -15.21
N ILE A 17 9.16 -22.43 -15.11
CA ILE A 17 8.64 -21.14 -15.57
C ILE A 17 8.50 -21.17 -17.09
N ILE A 18 7.28 -21.00 -17.58
CA ILE A 18 6.98 -20.84 -19.01
C ILE A 18 7.27 -19.36 -19.34
N LYS A 19 8.31 -19.11 -20.14
CA LYS A 19 8.80 -17.75 -20.45
C LYS A 19 8.14 -17.10 -21.67
N GLU A 20 7.43 -17.85 -22.47
CA GLU A 20 6.78 -17.37 -23.71
C GLU A 20 5.27 -17.24 -23.51
N PRO A 21 4.58 -16.32 -24.23
CA PRO A 21 3.13 -16.30 -24.31
C PRO A 21 2.60 -17.68 -24.67
N TYR A 22 1.47 -18.08 -24.10
CA TYR A 22 0.89 -19.38 -24.39
C TYR A 22 -0.62 -19.37 -24.49
N SER A 23 -1.12 -20.33 -25.26
CA SER A 23 -2.53 -20.74 -25.30
C SER A 23 -2.57 -22.23 -24.96
N ARG A 24 -3.24 -22.58 -23.86
CA ARG A 24 -3.39 -23.97 -23.42
C ARG A 24 -4.87 -24.34 -23.46
N PHE A 25 -5.15 -25.51 -24.00
CA PHE A 25 -6.51 -26.00 -24.18
C PHE A 25 -6.67 -27.30 -23.41
N PHE A 26 -7.61 -27.32 -22.48
CA PHE A 26 -7.88 -28.47 -21.66
C PHE A 26 -9.31 -28.97 -21.88
N PHE A 27 -9.46 -30.28 -21.80
CA PHE A 27 -10.74 -30.94 -21.69
C PHE A 27 -10.88 -31.57 -20.31
N VAL A 28 -12.01 -31.35 -19.68
CA VAL A 28 -12.41 -31.93 -18.39
C VAL A 28 -13.55 -32.89 -18.65
N ASP A 29 -13.32 -34.17 -18.41
CA ASP A 29 -14.32 -35.21 -18.59
C ASP A 29 -15.37 -35.26 -17.46
N GLU A 30 -16.34 -36.17 -17.57
CA GLU A 30 -17.39 -36.38 -16.55
C GLU A 30 -16.82 -36.94 -15.23
N ALA A 31 -15.64 -37.52 -15.22
CA ALA A 31 -14.96 -37.96 -14.01
C ALA A 31 -14.20 -36.82 -13.31
N GLY A 32 -13.97 -35.68 -14.02
CA GLY A 32 -13.21 -34.54 -13.58
C GLY A 32 -11.71 -34.67 -13.87
N GLU A 33 -11.35 -35.60 -14.77
CA GLU A 33 -9.98 -35.75 -15.22
C GLU A 33 -9.64 -34.65 -16.27
N LEU A 34 -8.49 -34.02 -16.06
CA LEU A 34 -8.00 -32.95 -16.93
C LEU A 34 -7.07 -33.54 -18.00
N SER A 35 -7.34 -33.24 -19.26
CA SER A 35 -6.47 -33.61 -20.36
C SER A 35 -6.13 -32.43 -21.24
N LEU A 36 -4.86 -32.29 -21.63
CA LEU A 36 -4.41 -31.27 -22.57
C LEU A 36 -4.77 -31.70 -24.00
N VAL A 37 -5.35 -30.77 -24.76
CA VAL A 37 -5.72 -30.98 -26.17
C VAL A 37 -5.00 -29.97 -27.08
N SER A 38 -4.90 -30.32 -28.38
CA SER A 38 -4.02 -29.59 -29.30
C SER A 38 -4.63 -28.28 -29.83
N SER A 39 -5.94 -28.15 -29.82
CA SER A 39 -6.64 -26.99 -30.38
C SER A 39 -8.01 -26.75 -29.72
N ILE A 40 -8.55 -25.54 -29.91
CA ILE A 40 -9.93 -25.20 -29.52
C ILE A 40 -10.92 -26.12 -30.19
N HIS A 41 -10.68 -26.47 -31.45
CA HIS A 41 -11.55 -27.37 -32.23
C HIS A 41 -11.56 -28.79 -31.62
N ASP A 42 -10.40 -29.32 -31.20
CA ASP A 42 -10.32 -30.62 -30.55
C ASP A 42 -11.01 -30.61 -29.18
N ALA A 43 -10.84 -29.54 -28.39
CA ALA A 43 -11.53 -29.35 -27.13
C ALA A 43 -13.06 -29.37 -27.34
N ARG A 44 -13.55 -28.62 -28.33
CA ARG A 44 -14.98 -28.56 -28.65
C ARG A 44 -15.53 -29.89 -29.16
N LYS A 45 -14.73 -30.65 -29.89
CA LYS A 45 -15.12 -32.00 -30.32
C LYS A 45 -15.23 -32.96 -29.13
N ALA A 46 -14.28 -32.91 -28.19
CA ALA A 46 -14.32 -33.73 -26.98
C ALA A 46 -15.56 -33.44 -26.11
N VAL A 47 -15.98 -32.18 -26.00
CA VAL A 47 -17.16 -31.76 -25.23
C VAL A 47 -18.47 -32.37 -25.77
N ARG A 48 -18.54 -32.78 -27.04
CA ARG A 48 -19.75 -33.44 -27.60
C ARG A 48 -20.06 -34.78 -26.97
N ASP A 49 -19.04 -35.43 -26.43
CA ASP A 49 -19.15 -36.74 -25.77
C ASP A 49 -19.37 -36.59 -24.25
N GLY A 50 -19.56 -35.38 -23.73
CA GLY A 50 -19.76 -35.02 -22.33
C GLY A 50 -18.58 -34.19 -21.77
N GLY A 51 -18.74 -33.63 -20.56
CA GLY A 51 -17.69 -32.80 -19.93
C GLY A 51 -17.71 -31.33 -20.41
N TYR A 52 -16.58 -30.64 -20.25
CA TYR A 52 -16.44 -29.23 -20.65
C TYR A 52 -14.97 -28.89 -20.94
N MET A 53 -14.72 -27.72 -21.52
CA MET A 53 -13.36 -27.28 -21.85
C MET A 53 -12.94 -26.10 -20.98
N TRP A 54 -11.62 -26.02 -20.71
CA TRP A 54 -10.93 -24.87 -20.14
C TRP A 54 -9.89 -24.36 -21.12
N LEU A 55 -10.01 -23.11 -21.53
CA LEU A 55 -9.11 -22.44 -22.46
C LEU A 55 -8.36 -21.36 -21.68
N ASP A 56 -7.05 -21.55 -21.53
CA ASP A 56 -6.18 -20.68 -20.70
C ASP A 56 -5.17 -19.95 -21.57
N PHE A 57 -5.23 -18.63 -21.56
CA PHE A 57 -4.38 -17.75 -22.33
C PHE A 57 -3.54 -16.88 -21.41
N CYS A 58 -2.25 -16.73 -21.77
CA CYS A 58 -1.33 -15.85 -21.08
C CYS A 58 -0.60 -14.96 -22.09
N ASP A 59 -0.75 -13.64 -21.97
CA ASP A 59 -0.30 -12.64 -22.95
C ASP A 59 -0.76 -12.92 -24.37
N PRO A 60 -2.06 -13.20 -24.61
CA PRO A 60 -2.53 -13.50 -25.95
C PRO A 60 -2.47 -12.28 -26.85
N LYS A 61 -2.22 -12.53 -28.14
CA LYS A 61 -2.47 -11.54 -29.17
C LYS A 61 -3.91 -11.62 -29.64
N LYS A 62 -4.33 -10.62 -30.39
CA LYS A 62 -5.68 -10.59 -30.96
C LYS A 62 -5.98 -11.84 -31.80
N GLU A 63 -5.00 -12.29 -32.56
CA GLU A 63 -5.12 -13.49 -33.43
C GLU A 63 -5.36 -14.78 -32.63
N ASP A 64 -4.90 -14.83 -31.35
CA ASP A 64 -5.10 -15.99 -30.48
C ASP A 64 -6.52 -16.05 -29.93
N LEU A 65 -7.18 -14.90 -29.72
CA LEU A 65 -8.52 -14.78 -29.14
C LEU A 65 -9.63 -14.69 -30.20
N GLU A 66 -9.35 -14.22 -31.43
CA GLU A 66 -10.35 -14.13 -32.53
C GLU A 66 -11.12 -15.44 -32.79
N PRO A 67 -10.50 -16.65 -32.73
CA PRO A 67 -11.23 -17.89 -32.91
C PRO A 67 -12.38 -18.09 -31.91
N LEU A 68 -12.29 -17.48 -30.70
CA LEU A 68 -13.34 -17.58 -29.67
C LEU A 68 -14.65 -16.93 -30.09
N ILE A 69 -14.61 -15.94 -31.00
CA ILE A 69 -15.81 -15.30 -31.58
C ILE A 69 -16.62 -16.30 -32.39
N THR A 70 -15.96 -17.12 -33.19
CA THR A 70 -16.63 -18.10 -34.06
C THR A 70 -16.92 -19.41 -33.36
N GLU A 71 -16.01 -19.88 -32.52
CA GLU A 71 -16.13 -21.19 -31.88
C GLU A 71 -17.03 -21.15 -30.62
N LEU A 72 -17.03 -20.05 -29.84
CA LEU A 72 -17.77 -19.93 -28.59
C LEU A 72 -18.86 -18.85 -28.62
N ASN A 73 -19.01 -18.14 -29.76
CA ASN A 73 -19.88 -16.96 -29.91
C ASN A 73 -19.56 -15.88 -28.81
N LEU A 74 -18.28 -15.67 -28.55
CA LEU A 74 -17.90 -14.55 -27.66
C LEU A 74 -18.12 -13.23 -28.42
N HIS A 75 -18.56 -12.22 -27.67
CA HIS A 75 -18.76 -10.89 -28.25
C HIS A 75 -17.41 -10.21 -28.50
N PRO A 76 -17.22 -9.49 -29.62
CA PRO A 76 -15.96 -8.78 -29.89
C PRO A 76 -15.52 -7.83 -28.77
N LEU A 77 -16.46 -7.21 -28.04
CA LEU A 77 -16.13 -6.36 -26.89
C LEU A 77 -15.43 -7.13 -25.76
N SER A 78 -15.81 -8.40 -25.49
CA SER A 78 -15.12 -9.21 -24.47
C SER A 78 -13.69 -9.51 -24.89
N ILE A 79 -13.42 -9.69 -26.21
CA ILE A 79 -12.05 -9.87 -26.72
C ILE A 79 -11.26 -8.56 -26.60
N GLU A 80 -11.89 -7.43 -26.91
CA GLU A 80 -11.27 -6.11 -26.77
C GLU A 80 -10.94 -5.81 -25.32
N ASP A 81 -11.85 -6.11 -24.39
CA ASP A 81 -11.64 -5.95 -22.96
C ASP A 81 -10.45 -6.80 -22.48
N SER A 82 -10.37 -8.07 -22.90
CA SER A 82 -9.28 -8.99 -22.52
C SER A 82 -7.91 -8.64 -23.13
N LEU A 83 -7.83 -7.68 -24.04
CA LEU A 83 -6.58 -7.16 -24.61
C LEU A 83 -6.15 -5.83 -24.00
N ASN A 84 -7.02 -5.19 -23.20
CA ASN A 84 -6.79 -3.88 -22.58
C ASN A 84 -6.76 -4.04 -21.06
N GLU A 85 -5.59 -3.84 -20.44
CA GLU A 85 -5.35 -4.10 -19.01
C GLU A 85 -5.82 -2.99 -18.01
N GLU A 86 -6.69 -2.07 -18.40
CA GLU A 86 -7.06 -0.94 -17.52
C GLU A 86 -8.53 -0.95 -17.09
N GLN A 87 -9.09 -2.12 -16.80
CA GLN A 87 -10.50 -2.20 -16.46
C GLN A 87 -10.74 -2.44 -14.97
N LEU A 88 -11.92 -2.00 -14.52
CA LEU A 88 -12.40 -2.32 -13.19
C LEU A 88 -13.09 -3.68 -13.20
N PRO A 89 -13.00 -4.44 -12.09
CA PRO A 89 -13.76 -5.67 -11.95
C PRO A 89 -15.24 -5.44 -12.25
N LYS A 90 -15.79 -6.26 -13.15
CA LYS A 90 -17.17 -6.17 -13.62
C LYS A 90 -17.74 -7.53 -13.98
N LEU A 91 -19.03 -7.60 -14.14
CA LEU A 91 -19.77 -8.77 -14.66
C LEU A 91 -20.67 -8.29 -15.79
N ASP A 92 -20.44 -8.82 -17.00
CA ASP A 92 -21.25 -8.62 -18.19
C ASP A 92 -21.94 -9.93 -18.56
N LEU A 93 -23.27 -9.86 -18.76
CA LEU A 93 -24.10 -11.02 -19.08
C LEU A 93 -24.40 -11.04 -20.58
N PHE A 94 -24.01 -12.13 -21.24
CA PHE A 94 -24.31 -12.39 -22.64
C PHE A 94 -25.25 -13.60 -22.77
N PRO A 95 -25.93 -13.78 -23.91
CA PRO A 95 -26.87 -14.89 -24.09
C PRO A 95 -26.25 -16.28 -23.92
N ASN A 96 -24.95 -16.45 -24.26
CA ASN A 96 -24.28 -17.75 -24.30
C ASN A 96 -23.21 -17.91 -23.22
N TYR A 97 -22.85 -16.83 -22.49
CA TYR A 97 -21.83 -16.84 -21.47
C TYR A 97 -21.94 -15.63 -20.53
N SER A 98 -21.28 -15.69 -19.42
CA SER A 98 -21.02 -14.52 -18.55
C SER A 98 -19.54 -14.18 -18.60
N PHE A 99 -19.23 -12.90 -18.81
CA PHE A 99 -17.87 -12.37 -18.82
C PHE A 99 -17.63 -11.59 -17.53
N MET A 100 -16.49 -11.80 -16.89
CA MET A 100 -16.15 -11.12 -15.66
C MET A 100 -14.66 -10.83 -15.56
N ILE A 101 -14.34 -9.74 -14.91
CA ILE A 101 -12.97 -9.29 -14.64
C ILE A 101 -12.71 -9.31 -13.14
N PHE A 102 -11.60 -9.91 -12.75
CA PHE A 102 -11.03 -9.89 -11.40
C PHE A 102 -9.60 -9.34 -11.45
N ASN A 103 -9.06 -8.91 -10.31
CA ASN A 103 -7.68 -8.47 -10.22
C ASN A 103 -6.82 -9.48 -9.46
N ILE A 104 -5.65 -9.78 -10.00
CA ILE A 104 -4.59 -10.52 -9.34
C ILE A 104 -3.58 -9.52 -8.80
N PHE A 105 -3.16 -9.65 -7.54
CA PHE A 105 -2.14 -8.77 -6.99
C PHE A 105 -0.75 -9.41 -7.09
N GLU A 106 0.14 -8.64 -7.68
CA GLU A 106 1.57 -8.86 -7.61
C GLU A 106 2.16 -8.03 -6.48
N ILE A 107 2.97 -8.68 -5.66
CA ILE A 107 3.68 -8.04 -4.56
C ILE A 107 5.11 -7.81 -5.03
N SER A 108 5.39 -6.58 -5.47
CA SER A 108 6.75 -6.12 -5.73
C SER A 108 7.44 -5.71 -4.42
N SER A 109 8.75 -5.46 -4.47
CA SER A 109 9.49 -4.93 -3.32
C SER A 109 9.00 -3.56 -2.87
N GLU A 110 8.47 -2.75 -3.77
CA GLU A 110 8.14 -1.34 -3.56
C GLU A 110 6.64 -1.07 -3.50
N GLU A 111 5.81 -1.80 -4.27
CA GLU A 111 4.38 -1.51 -4.43
C GLU A 111 3.55 -2.77 -4.69
N VAL A 112 2.23 -2.64 -4.53
CA VAL A 112 1.24 -3.64 -4.94
C VAL A 112 0.70 -3.27 -6.32
N LEU A 113 0.97 -4.13 -7.30
CA LEU A 113 0.46 -4.00 -8.67
C LEU A 113 -0.79 -4.86 -8.84
N ALA A 114 -1.80 -4.31 -9.52
CA ALA A 114 -3.01 -5.02 -9.88
C ALA A 114 -2.96 -5.39 -11.36
N HIS A 115 -3.07 -6.67 -11.67
CA HIS A 115 -3.17 -7.22 -13.02
C HIS A 115 -4.56 -7.80 -13.23
N GLU A 116 -5.03 -7.84 -14.46
CA GLU A 116 -6.36 -8.35 -14.79
C GLU A 116 -6.36 -9.87 -14.98
N LEU A 117 -7.45 -10.48 -14.55
CA LEU A 117 -7.86 -11.83 -14.87
C LEU A 117 -9.24 -11.75 -15.48
N ASP A 118 -9.33 -12.04 -16.77
CA ASP A 118 -10.59 -12.09 -17.47
C ASP A 118 -11.10 -13.52 -17.55
N LEU A 119 -12.34 -13.70 -17.18
CA LEU A 119 -12.99 -14.98 -17.13
C LEU A 119 -14.28 -14.96 -17.94
N ALA A 120 -14.44 -15.92 -18.85
CA ALA A 120 -15.72 -16.17 -19.51
C ALA A 120 -16.20 -17.56 -19.15
N VAL A 121 -17.43 -17.69 -18.65
CA VAL A 121 -18.06 -18.98 -18.33
C VAL A 121 -19.32 -19.17 -19.16
N GLY A 122 -19.38 -20.28 -19.85
CA GLY A 122 -20.55 -20.74 -20.61
C GLY A 122 -21.10 -22.04 -20.05
N LYS A 123 -21.98 -22.67 -20.82
CA LYS A 123 -22.58 -23.94 -20.43
C LYS A 123 -21.57 -25.08 -20.34
N ASP A 124 -20.59 -25.08 -21.22
CA ASP A 124 -19.63 -26.16 -21.45
C ASP A 124 -18.19 -25.67 -21.60
N PHE A 125 -17.91 -24.45 -21.20
CA PHE A 125 -16.58 -23.89 -21.24
C PHE A 125 -16.27 -22.89 -20.12
N VAL A 126 -14.97 -22.77 -19.82
CA VAL A 126 -14.37 -21.64 -19.09
C VAL A 126 -13.22 -21.12 -19.93
N VAL A 127 -13.12 -19.82 -20.11
CA VAL A 127 -11.96 -19.13 -20.68
C VAL A 127 -11.31 -18.32 -19.59
N SER A 128 -10.00 -18.39 -19.46
CA SER A 128 -9.18 -17.52 -18.60
C SER A 128 -8.15 -16.79 -19.44
N VAL A 129 -8.05 -15.49 -19.29
CA VAL A 129 -7.04 -14.65 -19.93
C VAL A 129 -6.29 -13.90 -18.83
N THR A 130 -4.97 -14.00 -18.85
CA THR A 130 -4.09 -13.31 -17.91
C THR A 130 -2.90 -12.72 -18.64
N HIS A 131 -2.23 -11.79 -17.99
CA HIS A 131 -0.93 -11.30 -18.38
C HIS A 131 0.16 -11.90 -17.47
N ARG A 132 1.38 -11.40 -17.55
CA ARG A 132 2.51 -11.85 -16.74
C ARG A 132 2.82 -10.83 -15.65
N ASP A 133 3.44 -11.32 -14.59
CA ASP A 133 4.00 -10.45 -13.57
C ASP A 133 5.27 -9.72 -14.07
N SER A 134 5.77 -8.78 -13.27
CA SER A 134 6.98 -8.00 -13.55
C SER A 134 8.24 -8.88 -13.73
N GLN A 135 8.21 -10.11 -13.23
CA GLN A 135 9.28 -11.11 -13.38
C GLN A 135 9.04 -12.05 -14.56
N ASN A 136 8.09 -11.70 -15.43
CA ASN A 136 7.73 -12.49 -16.61
C ASN A 136 7.19 -13.90 -16.29
N ARG A 137 6.44 -14.06 -15.18
CA ARG A 137 5.83 -15.32 -14.76
C ARG A 137 4.31 -15.28 -14.97
N PRO A 138 3.71 -16.35 -15.51
CA PRO A 138 2.26 -16.45 -15.64
C PRO A 138 1.55 -16.54 -14.28
N PHE A 139 0.48 -15.80 -14.09
CA PHE A 139 -0.27 -15.81 -12.83
C PHE A 139 -0.99 -17.12 -12.52
N LEU A 140 -1.48 -17.81 -13.55
CA LEU A 140 -2.19 -19.09 -13.40
C LEU A 140 -1.30 -20.31 -13.58
N GLN A 141 0.04 -20.14 -13.51
CA GLN A 141 0.97 -21.25 -13.60
C GLN A 141 0.73 -22.26 -12.46
N GLY A 142 0.57 -23.55 -12.82
CA GLY A 142 0.33 -24.62 -11.85
C GLY A 142 -1.14 -24.83 -11.48
N MET A 143 -2.07 -24.05 -12.06
CA MET A 143 -3.51 -24.25 -11.84
C MET A 143 -3.99 -25.61 -12.30
N GLU A 144 -3.40 -26.20 -13.35
CA GLU A 144 -3.70 -27.56 -13.82
C GLU A 144 -3.56 -28.61 -12.70
N ARG A 145 -2.54 -28.52 -11.88
CA ARG A 145 -2.33 -29.45 -10.74
C ARG A 145 -3.38 -29.24 -9.65
N LEU A 146 -3.83 -28.02 -9.46
CA LEU A 146 -4.90 -27.73 -8.50
C LEU A 146 -6.22 -28.30 -8.99
N VAL A 147 -6.53 -28.13 -10.29
CA VAL A 147 -7.71 -28.69 -10.94
C VAL A 147 -7.70 -30.23 -10.84
N GLU A 148 -6.60 -30.89 -11.11
CA GLU A 148 -6.44 -32.35 -10.95
C GLU A 148 -6.67 -32.81 -9.51
N ARG A 149 -6.14 -32.09 -8.53
CA ARG A 149 -6.32 -32.39 -7.11
C ARG A 149 -7.80 -32.24 -6.66
N GLU A 150 -8.48 -31.22 -7.19
CA GLU A 150 -9.88 -30.92 -6.88
C GLU A 150 -10.87 -31.58 -7.88
N SER A 151 -10.47 -32.63 -8.59
CA SER A 151 -11.24 -33.31 -9.65
C SER A 151 -12.66 -33.66 -9.22
N GLN A 152 -12.87 -34.08 -7.95
CA GLN A 152 -14.19 -34.40 -7.39
C GLN A 152 -15.15 -33.19 -7.35
N LYS A 153 -14.63 -31.97 -7.28
CA LYS A 153 -15.43 -30.74 -7.36
C LYS A 153 -15.59 -30.33 -8.81
N VAL A 154 -14.48 -30.30 -9.55
CA VAL A 154 -14.40 -29.82 -10.93
C VAL A 154 -15.29 -30.63 -11.89
N ARG A 155 -15.48 -31.93 -11.67
CA ARG A 155 -16.44 -32.78 -12.42
C ARG A 155 -17.88 -32.27 -12.40
N ASN A 156 -18.24 -31.37 -11.46
CA ASN A 156 -19.61 -30.84 -11.38
C ASN A 156 -19.87 -29.69 -12.38
N GLY A 157 -18.91 -29.38 -13.24
CA GLY A 157 -19.08 -28.47 -14.37
C GLY A 157 -18.30 -27.17 -14.31
N PRO A 158 -18.41 -26.32 -15.33
CA PRO A 158 -17.61 -25.12 -15.53
C PRO A 158 -17.66 -24.14 -14.33
N SER A 159 -18.80 -24.01 -13.65
CA SER A 159 -18.95 -23.09 -12.52
C SER A 159 -18.07 -23.46 -11.30
N PHE A 160 -17.69 -24.72 -11.15
CA PHE A 160 -16.77 -25.15 -10.08
C PHE A 160 -15.31 -24.84 -10.45
N LEU A 161 -14.94 -24.96 -11.72
CA LEU A 161 -13.63 -24.50 -12.20
C LEU A 161 -13.53 -22.99 -12.08
N LEU A 162 -14.57 -22.26 -12.49
CA LEU A 162 -14.66 -20.81 -12.31
C LEU A 162 -14.42 -20.40 -10.85
N HIS A 163 -15.12 -21.06 -9.92
CA HIS A 163 -14.92 -20.84 -8.48
C HIS A 163 -13.44 -21.05 -8.08
N LEU A 164 -12.83 -22.16 -8.53
CA LEU A 164 -11.45 -22.50 -8.17
C LEU A 164 -10.44 -21.45 -8.65
N LEU A 165 -10.65 -20.89 -9.86
CA LEU A 165 -9.84 -19.80 -10.40
C LEU A 165 -9.99 -18.53 -9.54
N ILE A 166 -11.23 -18.13 -9.26
CA ILE A 166 -11.53 -16.93 -8.46
C ILE A 166 -11.01 -17.09 -7.03
N ASP A 167 -11.24 -18.21 -6.37
CA ASP A 167 -10.77 -18.48 -5.01
C ASP A 167 -9.25 -18.38 -4.89
N THR A 168 -8.53 -18.97 -5.85
CA THR A 168 -7.06 -18.87 -5.93
C THR A 168 -6.57 -17.42 -6.01
N VAL A 169 -7.24 -16.59 -6.79
CA VAL A 169 -6.88 -15.20 -6.98
C VAL A 169 -7.22 -14.36 -5.75
N VAL A 170 -8.37 -14.61 -5.15
CA VAL A 170 -8.81 -13.94 -3.92
C VAL A 170 -7.90 -14.28 -2.73
N ASP A 171 -7.46 -15.53 -2.61
CA ASP A 171 -6.51 -15.93 -1.57
C ASP A 171 -5.16 -15.21 -1.66
N ARG A 172 -4.69 -14.88 -2.86
CA ARG A 172 -3.46 -14.09 -3.06
C ARG A 172 -3.59 -12.66 -2.52
N LYS A 173 -4.79 -12.09 -2.49
CA LYS A 173 -5.02 -10.74 -1.95
C LYS A 173 -4.69 -10.66 -0.45
N PHE A 174 -4.93 -11.74 0.27
CA PHE A 174 -4.55 -11.82 1.68
C PHE A 174 -3.05 -11.57 1.89
N LEU A 175 -2.20 -12.14 1.03
CA LEU A 175 -0.74 -11.97 1.13
C LEU A 175 -0.33 -10.50 0.94
N ALA A 176 -1.00 -9.77 0.03
CA ALA A 176 -0.74 -8.35 -0.17
C ALA A 176 -1.15 -7.51 1.06
N ILE A 177 -2.30 -7.81 1.65
CA ILE A 177 -2.79 -7.13 2.85
C ILE A 177 -1.86 -7.41 4.04
N ASP A 178 -1.55 -8.68 4.33
CA ASP A 178 -0.69 -9.12 5.43
C ASP A 178 0.70 -8.44 5.38
N ARG A 179 1.24 -8.29 4.17
CA ARG A 179 2.50 -7.58 3.97
C ARG A 179 2.38 -6.09 4.32
N ILE A 180 1.29 -5.43 3.93
CA ILE A 180 1.09 -4.01 4.24
C ILE A 180 0.90 -3.84 5.76
N GLU A 181 0.13 -4.71 6.43
CA GLU A 181 -0.02 -4.68 7.89
C GLU A 181 1.34 -4.83 8.57
N THR A 182 2.16 -5.81 8.16
CA THR A 182 3.53 -5.99 8.69
C THR A 182 4.41 -4.75 8.49
N LYS A 183 4.28 -4.07 7.33
CA LYS A 183 5.02 -2.84 7.05
C LYS A 183 4.55 -1.70 7.95
N LEU A 184 3.25 -1.58 8.17
CA LEU A 184 2.67 -0.56 9.06
C LEU A 184 3.09 -0.75 10.51
N ASP A 185 3.14 -1.98 11.01
CA ASP A 185 3.63 -2.30 12.36
C ASP A 185 5.11 -1.87 12.53
N SER A 186 5.93 -2.13 11.51
CA SER A 186 7.33 -1.69 11.50
C SER A 186 7.45 -0.16 11.47
N ASP A 187 6.60 0.51 10.68
CA ASP A 187 6.57 1.97 10.58
C ASP A 187 6.10 2.62 11.90
N GLU A 188 5.09 2.03 12.56
CA GLU A 188 4.63 2.45 13.89
C GLU A 188 5.76 2.39 14.91
N ASP A 189 6.46 1.28 14.98
CA ASP A 189 7.60 1.09 15.88
C ASP A 189 8.69 2.15 15.67
N GLU A 190 9.00 2.47 14.41
CA GLU A 190 10.03 3.44 14.05
C GLU A 190 9.61 4.88 14.40
N ILE A 191 8.36 5.24 14.13
CA ILE A 191 7.77 6.54 14.47
C ILE A 191 7.76 6.74 16.00
N LEU A 192 7.30 5.74 16.77
CA LEU A 192 7.21 5.82 18.23
C LEU A 192 8.60 5.90 18.91
N LYS A 193 9.62 5.25 18.35
CA LYS A 193 11.01 5.42 18.78
C LYS A 193 11.56 6.82 18.51
N GLY A 194 10.84 7.57 17.72
CA GLY A 194 11.19 8.95 17.43
C GLY A 194 12.38 9.08 16.49
N SER A 195 12.52 8.23 15.51
CA SER A 195 13.57 8.32 14.49
C SER A 195 13.54 9.69 13.79
N PRO A 196 14.62 10.46 13.81
CA PRO A 196 14.63 11.78 13.17
C PRO A 196 14.58 11.69 11.65
N ASP A 197 15.01 10.57 11.07
CA ASP A 197 15.18 10.35 9.64
C ASP A 197 14.05 9.45 9.06
N TYR A 198 12.94 9.29 9.79
CA TYR A 198 11.80 8.52 9.29
C TYR A 198 11.22 9.17 8.04
N ASP A 199 11.14 8.40 6.95
CA ASP A 199 10.59 8.85 5.68
C ASP A 199 9.08 8.65 5.62
N LEU A 200 8.34 9.76 5.65
CA LEU A 200 6.88 9.77 5.58
C LEU A 200 6.35 9.21 4.25
N SER A 201 7.16 9.16 3.19
CA SER A 201 6.76 8.59 1.90
C SER A 201 6.33 7.12 2.03
N ARG A 202 6.93 6.35 2.96
CA ARG A 202 6.58 4.96 3.26
C ARG A 202 5.11 4.78 3.65
N LEU A 203 4.56 5.70 4.47
CA LEU A 203 3.13 5.69 4.82
C LEU A 203 2.25 6.07 3.64
N LEU A 204 2.70 7.00 2.79
CA LEU A 204 1.97 7.39 1.58
C LEU A 204 1.92 6.25 0.56
N ASP A 205 2.99 5.49 0.41
CA ASP A 205 3.03 4.30 -0.44
C ASP A 205 2.09 3.21 0.08
N SER A 206 2.15 2.91 1.38
CA SER A 206 1.22 1.96 2.02
C SER A 206 -0.25 2.40 1.86
N ARG A 207 -0.54 3.70 1.95
CA ARG A 207 -1.87 4.24 1.69
C ARG A 207 -2.31 4.03 0.25
N ARG A 208 -1.42 4.23 -0.73
CA ARG A 208 -1.71 4.02 -2.15
C ARG A 208 -2.03 2.56 -2.43
N ASP A 209 -1.21 1.65 -1.91
CA ASP A 209 -1.41 0.20 -2.04
C ASP A 209 -2.75 -0.24 -1.45
N LEU A 210 -3.10 0.24 -0.24
CA LEU A 210 -4.39 -0.03 0.39
C LEU A 210 -5.56 0.50 -0.43
N MET A 211 -5.43 1.67 -1.06
CA MET A 211 -6.48 2.21 -1.94
C MET A 211 -6.68 1.34 -3.19
N THR A 212 -5.60 0.82 -3.77
CA THR A 212 -5.65 -0.10 -4.92
C THR A 212 -6.36 -1.39 -4.54
N ILE A 213 -5.97 -2.02 -3.43
CA ILE A 213 -6.60 -3.24 -2.92
C ILE A 213 -8.10 -3.00 -2.64
N ARG A 214 -8.41 -1.95 -1.88
CA ARG A 214 -9.78 -1.61 -1.51
C ARG A 214 -10.68 -1.40 -2.72
N LYS A 215 -10.20 -0.66 -3.73
CA LYS A 215 -10.93 -0.41 -4.96
C LYS A 215 -11.26 -1.71 -5.68
N SER A 216 -10.28 -2.58 -5.86
CA SER A 216 -10.46 -3.90 -6.49
C SER A 216 -11.47 -4.76 -5.72
N VAL A 217 -11.24 -4.95 -4.42
CA VAL A 217 -12.08 -5.78 -3.55
C VAL A 217 -13.54 -5.28 -3.52
N PHE A 218 -13.76 -3.96 -3.54
CA PHE A 218 -15.11 -3.37 -3.60
C PHE A 218 -15.87 -3.83 -4.85
N TYR A 219 -15.27 -3.69 -6.04
CA TYR A 219 -15.93 -4.08 -7.29
C TYR A 219 -16.08 -5.60 -7.42
N GLU A 220 -15.11 -6.38 -6.99
CA GLU A 220 -15.19 -7.84 -7.01
C GLU A 220 -16.31 -8.39 -6.10
N ARG A 221 -16.53 -7.75 -4.94
CA ARG A 221 -17.69 -8.08 -4.10
C ARG A 221 -19.01 -7.86 -4.84
N GLU A 222 -19.11 -6.76 -5.61
CA GLU A 222 -20.28 -6.51 -6.45
C GLU A 222 -20.48 -7.60 -7.52
N VAL A 223 -19.40 -8.04 -8.16
CA VAL A 223 -19.41 -9.16 -9.11
C VAL A 223 -19.94 -10.42 -8.43
N LEU A 224 -19.35 -10.82 -7.28
CA LEU A 224 -19.77 -12.00 -6.55
C LEU A 224 -21.19 -11.89 -6.01
N SER A 225 -21.61 -10.71 -5.56
CA SER A 225 -22.99 -10.47 -5.12
C SER A 225 -24.00 -10.77 -6.23
N LYS A 226 -23.71 -10.36 -7.47
CA LYS A 226 -24.54 -10.68 -8.64
C LYS A 226 -24.54 -12.17 -8.96
N LEU A 227 -23.38 -12.84 -8.90
CA LEU A 227 -23.29 -14.28 -9.12
C LEU A 227 -24.09 -15.07 -8.08
N ILE A 228 -24.04 -14.70 -6.79
CA ILE A 228 -24.76 -15.34 -5.70
C ILE A 228 -26.29 -15.17 -5.83
N ARG A 229 -26.74 -14.02 -6.39
CA ARG A 229 -28.16 -13.80 -6.71
C ARG A 229 -28.66 -14.56 -7.92
N GLN A 230 -27.80 -15.36 -8.54
CA GLN A 230 -28.11 -16.10 -9.76
C GLN A 230 -28.43 -15.22 -10.98
N ASP A 231 -27.81 -14.03 -11.05
CA ASP A 231 -27.95 -13.17 -12.24
C ASP A 231 -27.34 -13.85 -13.49
N SER A 232 -26.34 -14.76 -13.29
CA SER A 232 -25.74 -15.56 -14.37
C SER A 232 -26.41 -16.95 -14.47
N PRO A 233 -26.96 -17.34 -15.63
CA PRO A 233 -27.53 -18.66 -15.83
C PRO A 233 -26.48 -19.79 -15.97
N PHE A 234 -25.19 -19.43 -16.08
CA PHE A 234 -24.07 -20.37 -16.26
C PHE A 234 -23.41 -20.77 -14.93
N VAL A 235 -23.84 -20.19 -13.82
CA VAL A 235 -23.40 -20.55 -12.47
C VAL A 235 -24.40 -21.51 -11.86
N ALA A 236 -23.96 -22.75 -11.64
CA ALA A 236 -24.81 -23.79 -11.09
C ALA A 236 -25.22 -23.50 -9.64
N GLU A 237 -26.46 -23.76 -9.26
CA GLU A 237 -26.96 -23.55 -7.89
C GLU A 237 -26.08 -24.23 -6.83
N LYS A 238 -25.58 -25.43 -7.13
CA LYS A 238 -24.66 -26.18 -6.26
C LYS A 238 -23.34 -25.47 -5.97
N SER A 239 -22.90 -24.57 -6.87
CA SER A 239 -21.66 -23.81 -6.70
C SER A 239 -21.84 -22.52 -5.89
N LEU A 240 -23.04 -22.05 -5.65
CA LEU A 240 -23.34 -20.78 -4.96
C LEU A 240 -22.78 -20.73 -3.52
N VAL A 241 -22.75 -21.86 -2.84
CA VAL A 241 -22.16 -21.95 -1.48
C VAL A 241 -20.67 -21.56 -1.51
N PHE A 242 -19.95 -21.98 -2.53
CA PHE A 242 -18.53 -21.67 -2.69
C PHE A 242 -18.30 -20.21 -3.06
N PHE A 243 -19.11 -19.64 -3.94
CA PHE A 243 -19.02 -18.20 -4.26
C PHE A 243 -19.39 -17.31 -3.05
N ARG A 244 -20.26 -17.79 -2.16
CA ARG A 244 -20.57 -17.08 -0.92
C ARG A 244 -19.38 -17.07 0.03
N ASP A 245 -18.64 -18.16 0.13
CA ASP A 245 -17.41 -18.24 0.93
C ASP A 245 -16.35 -17.23 0.42
N VAL A 246 -16.16 -17.17 -0.90
CA VAL A 246 -15.25 -16.17 -1.52
C VAL A 246 -15.72 -14.73 -1.27
N TYR A 247 -17.04 -14.49 -1.32
CA TYR A 247 -17.62 -13.18 -0.99
C TYR A 247 -17.32 -12.77 0.46
N ASP A 248 -17.43 -13.72 1.40
CA ASP A 248 -17.14 -13.48 2.81
C ASP A 248 -15.65 -13.17 3.02
N HIS A 249 -14.75 -13.85 2.29
CA HIS A 249 -13.31 -13.52 2.27
C HIS A 249 -13.07 -12.10 1.76
N LEU A 250 -13.64 -11.70 0.63
CA LEU A 250 -13.51 -10.35 0.10
C LEU A 250 -14.10 -9.30 1.05
N SER A 251 -15.23 -9.60 1.71
CA SER A 251 -15.82 -8.69 2.69
C SER A 251 -14.88 -8.44 3.86
N ARG A 252 -14.24 -9.50 4.36
CA ARG A 252 -13.21 -9.39 5.41
C ARG A 252 -11.98 -8.59 4.94
N TYR A 253 -11.51 -8.81 3.71
CA TYR A 253 -10.36 -8.07 3.16
C TYR A 253 -10.67 -6.59 2.99
N TYR A 254 -11.90 -6.26 2.62
CA TYR A 254 -12.36 -4.89 2.58
C TYR A 254 -12.29 -4.22 3.96
N GLU A 255 -12.82 -4.87 5.01
CA GLU A 255 -12.79 -4.36 6.39
C GLU A 255 -11.35 -4.17 6.90
N ILE A 256 -10.47 -5.14 6.65
CA ILE A 256 -9.06 -5.05 7.04
C ILE A 256 -8.40 -3.86 6.32
N SER A 257 -8.63 -3.68 5.03
CA SER A 257 -8.05 -2.58 4.26
C SER A 257 -8.54 -1.20 4.74
N GLU A 258 -9.79 -1.09 5.20
CA GLU A 258 -10.32 0.14 5.82
C GLU A 258 -9.62 0.43 7.15
N THR A 259 -9.49 -0.59 8.01
CA THR A 259 -8.80 -0.47 9.30
C THR A 259 -7.33 -0.06 9.12
N ALA A 260 -6.62 -0.70 8.20
CA ALA A 260 -5.23 -0.38 7.89
C ALA A 260 -5.07 1.06 7.35
N ARG A 261 -6.02 1.53 6.52
CA ARG A 261 -6.03 2.92 6.05
C ARG A 261 -6.19 3.92 7.20
N ASP A 262 -7.07 3.63 8.16
CA ASP A 262 -7.26 4.48 9.33
C ASP A 262 -6.02 4.47 10.24
N GLN A 263 -5.33 3.33 10.35
CA GLN A 263 -4.04 3.22 11.02
C GLN A 263 -2.97 4.11 10.35
N VAL A 264 -2.86 4.08 9.02
CA VAL A 264 -1.95 4.99 8.28
C VAL A 264 -2.23 6.46 8.64
N THR A 265 -3.50 6.86 8.66
CA THR A 265 -3.86 8.25 8.98
C THR A 265 -3.45 8.60 10.42
N SER A 266 -3.70 7.72 11.38
CA SER A 266 -3.29 7.91 12.78
C SER A 266 -1.77 8.00 12.94
N LEU A 267 -1.02 7.16 12.24
CA LEU A 267 0.46 7.20 12.26
C LEU A 267 1.01 8.51 11.67
N MET A 268 0.39 9.03 10.61
CA MET A 268 0.75 10.34 10.05
C MET A 268 0.51 11.47 11.07
N GLU A 269 -0.62 11.45 11.78
CA GLU A 269 -0.93 12.45 12.82
C GLU A 269 0.05 12.38 14.00
N ILE A 270 0.38 11.17 14.46
CA ILE A 270 1.37 10.94 15.51
C ILE A 270 2.73 11.48 15.08
N HIS A 271 3.19 11.15 13.87
CA HIS A 271 4.46 11.63 13.33
C HIS A 271 4.54 13.16 13.30
N LEU A 272 3.49 13.83 12.78
CA LEU A 272 3.41 15.30 12.74
C LEU A 272 3.40 15.91 14.14
N SER A 273 2.69 15.30 15.09
CA SER A 273 2.68 15.74 16.49
C SER A 273 4.06 15.64 17.13
N LEU A 274 4.77 14.52 16.94
CA LEU A 274 6.13 14.33 17.43
C LEU A 274 7.11 15.33 16.81
N ALA A 275 7.00 15.59 15.50
CA ALA A 275 7.82 16.60 14.81
C ALA A 275 7.58 18.01 15.37
N SER A 276 6.30 18.37 15.59
CA SER A 276 5.92 19.66 16.18
C SER A 276 6.48 19.82 17.59
N ASN A 277 6.36 18.77 18.42
CA ASN A 277 6.92 18.79 19.78
C ASN A 277 8.45 18.97 19.79
N ARG A 278 9.16 18.34 18.87
CA ARG A 278 10.62 18.52 18.71
C ARG A 278 10.97 19.95 18.28
N MET A 279 10.22 20.53 17.33
CA MET A 279 10.42 21.92 16.93
C MET A 279 10.19 22.87 18.09
N ALA A 280 9.13 22.66 18.88
CA ALA A 280 8.86 23.46 20.09
C ALA A 280 9.98 23.33 21.12
N ALA A 281 10.48 22.11 21.39
CA ALA A 281 11.59 21.89 22.30
C ALA A 281 12.89 22.57 21.82
N THR A 282 13.18 22.50 20.52
CA THR A 282 14.33 23.19 19.90
C THR A 282 14.18 24.70 19.99
N SER A 283 13.00 25.24 19.70
CA SER A 283 12.69 26.66 19.83
C SER A 283 12.89 27.14 21.26
N ASN A 284 12.34 26.39 22.25
CA ASN A 284 12.54 26.71 23.66
C ASN A 284 14.02 26.71 24.08
N ARG A 285 14.80 25.74 23.58
CA ARG A 285 16.26 25.70 23.82
C ARG A 285 16.95 26.92 23.20
N THR A 286 16.63 27.26 21.97
CA THR A 286 17.17 28.42 21.27
C THR A 286 16.81 29.72 22.01
N ASN A 287 15.57 29.87 22.44
CA ASN A 287 15.12 31.02 23.22
C ASN A 287 15.88 31.12 24.56
N ALA A 288 16.13 30.01 25.24
CA ALA A 288 16.94 30.00 26.46
C ALA A 288 18.40 30.45 26.21
N ILE A 289 19.01 30.03 25.10
CA ILE A 289 20.38 30.46 24.72
C ILE A 289 20.37 31.95 24.38
N MET A 290 19.39 32.42 23.56
CA MET A 290 19.26 33.83 23.21
C MET A 290 19.04 34.71 24.44
N ARG A 291 18.23 34.27 25.40
CA ARG A 291 18.03 34.96 26.69
C ARG A 291 19.34 35.12 27.44
N ARG A 292 20.15 34.04 27.56
CA ARG A 292 21.46 34.09 28.23
C ARG A 292 22.41 35.04 27.51
N LEU A 293 22.46 35.03 26.20
CA LEU A 293 23.29 35.92 25.39
C LEU A 293 22.88 37.39 25.57
N THR A 294 21.58 37.66 25.57
CA THR A 294 21.04 39.02 25.82
C THR A 294 21.40 39.52 27.20
N LEU A 295 21.31 38.66 28.27
CA LEU A 295 21.71 39.01 29.60
C LEU A 295 23.21 39.42 29.66
N ILE A 296 24.06 38.61 29.08
CA ILE A 296 25.50 38.88 29.05
C ILE A 296 25.74 40.21 28.32
N SER A 297 25.19 40.38 27.14
CA SER A 297 25.38 41.60 26.32
C SER A 297 24.85 42.85 27.00
N SER A 298 23.70 42.78 27.67
CA SER A 298 23.09 43.91 28.38
C SER A 298 23.92 44.38 29.58
N ILE A 299 24.65 43.45 30.22
CA ILE A 299 25.56 43.79 31.30
C ILE A 299 26.89 44.34 30.75
N PHE A 300 27.49 43.68 29.77
CA PHE A 300 28.83 44.05 29.28
C PHE A 300 28.84 45.26 28.37
N MET A 301 27.81 45.54 27.57
CA MET A 301 27.80 46.67 26.63
C MET A 301 27.92 48.01 27.35
N PRO A 302 27.15 48.36 28.40
CA PRO A 302 27.36 49.62 29.15
C PRO A 302 28.73 49.68 29.82
N LEU A 303 29.21 48.56 30.35
CA LEU A 303 30.52 48.50 31.01
C LEU A 303 31.65 48.75 30.02
N THR A 304 31.58 48.19 28.84
CA THR A 304 32.55 48.42 27.74
C THR A 304 32.57 49.86 27.32
N LEU A 305 31.37 50.50 27.21
CA LEU A 305 31.26 51.89 26.88
C LEU A 305 31.92 52.80 27.91
N ILE A 306 31.59 52.55 29.21
CA ILE A 306 32.18 53.30 30.35
C ILE A 306 33.70 53.09 30.39
N SER A 307 34.16 51.85 30.25
CA SER A 307 35.61 51.55 30.22
C SER A 307 36.31 52.21 29.02
N GLY A 308 35.65 52.25 27.82
CA GLY A 308 36.18 52.92 26.66
C GLY A 308 36.35 54.42 26.88
N ILE A 309 35.31 55.07 27.43
CA ILE A 309 35.41 56.52 27.75
C ILE A 309 36.47 56.80 28.83
N GLY A 310 36.50 55.97 29.87
CA GLY A 310 37.50 56.11 30.95
C GLY A 310 38.96 55.82 30.51
N GLY A 311 39.16 55.11 29.38
CA GLY A 311 40.49 54.85 28.79
C GLY A 311 40.96 55.93 27.84
N MET A 312 40.16 56.94 27.59
CA MET A 312 40.58 58.07 26.70
C MET A 312 41.46 59.05 27.45
N SER A 313 42.43 59.64 26.78
CA SER A 313 43.39 60.61 27.35
C SER A 313 42.72 61.87 27.90
N GLU A 314 41.56 62.27 27.32
CA GLU A 314 40.74 63.39 27.72
C GLU A 314 40.18 63.21 29.16
N TYR A 315 39.81 61.98 29.57
CA TYR A 315 39.36 61.67 30.91
C TYR A 315 40.45 61.91 31.94
N THR A 316 41.69 61.52 31.63
CA THR A 316 42.85 61.74 32.50
C THR A 316 43.18 63.24 32.62
N MET A 317 42.99 64.04 31.58
CA MET A 317 43.15 65.47 31.60
C MET A 317 42.07 66.20 32.44
N MET A 318 40.80 65.74 32.42
CA MET A 318 39.73 66.29 33.21
C MET A 318 39.88 66.04 34.71
N VAL A 319 40.45 64.91 35.13
CA VAL A 319 40.66 64.53 36.55
C VAL A 319 41.92 65.14 37.12
N GLY A 320 42.84 65.58 36.31
CA GLY A 320 44.14 66.11 36.68
C GLY A 320 45.18 65.02 36.98
N GLN A 321 46.44 65.28 36.61
CA GLN A 321 47.53 64.29 36.72
C GLN A 321 47.83 63.86 38.17
N GLU A 322 47.52 64.68 39.15
CA GLU A 322 47.75 64.36 40.57
C GLU A 322 46.67 63.44 41.14
N ASN A 323 45.44 63.41 40.61
CA ASN A 323 44.31 62.71 41.14
C ASN A 323 43.90 61.45 40.35
N TRP A 324 44.73 60.98 39.40
CA TRP A 324 44.39 59.89 38.51
C TRP A 324 43.95 58.59 39.23
N ARG A 325 44.55 58.28 40.38
CA ARG A 325 44.21 57.10 41.20
C ARG A 325 42.79 57.18 41.79
N VAL A 326 42.40 58.38 42.21
CA VAL A 326 41.06 58.64 42.77
C VAL A 326 40.01 58.55 41.61
N GLY A 327 40.34 59.14 40.44
CA GLY A 327 39.46 59.05 39.28
C GLY A 327 39.23 57.64 38.78
N TYR A 328 40.27 56.81 38.74
CA TYR A 328 40.16 55.41 38.35
C TYR A 328 39.36 54.60 39.38
N PHE A 329 39.50 54.84 40.66
CA PHE A 329 38.74 54.20 41.72
C PHE A 329 37.25 54.54 41.62
N VAL A 330 36.90 55.83 41.38
CA VAL A 330 35.54 56.27 41.17
C VAL A 330 34.92 55.66 39.95
N LEU A 331 35.68 55.54 38.83
CA LEU A 331 35.22 54.86 37.61
C LEU A 331 34.90 53.36 37.85
N LEU A 332 35.78 52.66 38.58
CA LEU A 332 35.57 51.24 38.95
C LEU A 332 34.33 51.06 39.82
N VAL A 333 34.13 51.92 40.82
CA VAL A 333 32.95 51.91 41.68
C VAL A 333 31.66 52.16 40.84
N LEU A 334 31.72 53.13 39.94
CA LEU A 334 30.58 53.42 39.01
C LEU A 334 30.23 52.20 38.12
N MET A 335 31.25 51.52 37.56
CA MET A 335 31.08 50.33 36.77
C MET A 335 30.39 49.17 37.56
N VAL A 336 30.82 48.95 38.80
CA VAL A 336 30.22 47.97 39.66
C VAL A 336 28.75 48.32 40.01
N ILE A 337 28.47 49.59 40.29
CA ILE A 337 27.08 50.05 40.53
C ILE A 337 26.19 49.81 39.30
N VAL A 338 26.67 50.20 38.12
CA VAL A 338 25.96 49.99 36.85
C VAL A 338 25.73 48.51 36.59
N ALA A 339 26.71 47.63 36.81
CA ALA A 339 26.59 46.19 36.67
C ALA A 339 25.52 45.62 37.59
N ILE A 340 25.50 46.04 38.87
CA ILE A 340 24.51 45.59 39.86
C ILE A 340 23.10 46.06 39.47
N ILE A 341 22.96 47.33 39.10
CA ILE A 341 21.67 47.88 38.66
C ILE A 341 21.12 47.12 37.47
N ASN A 342 21.94 46.92 36.43
CA ASN A 342 21.53 46.15 35.25
C ASN A 342 21.13 44.70 35.63
N PHE A 343 21.91 44.03 36.43
CA PHE A 343 21.63 42.69 36.91
C PHE A 343 20.28 42.62 37.65
N LEU A 344 20.02 43.57 38.56
CA LEU A 344 18.77 43.62 39.34
C LEU A 344 17.57 43.92 38.43
N LEU A 345 17.70 44.82 37.46
CA LEU A 345 16.64 45.15 36.50
C LEU A 345 16.29 43.94 35.65
N LEU A 346 17.30 43.25 35.12
CA LEU A 346 17.11 42.07 34.31
C LEU A 346 16.44 40.95 35.13
N ARG A 347 16.89 40.70 36.32
CA ARG A 347 16.28 39.71 37.23
C ARG A 347 14.84 40.04 37.60
N ARG A 348 14.50 41.36 37.72
CA ARG A 348 13.12 41.79 37.96
C ARG A 348 12.23 41.59 36.73
N MET A 349 12.73 41.86 35.54
CA MET A 349 12.00 41.60 34.28
C MET A 349 11.74 40.10 34.06
N GLU A 350 12.70 39.23 34.35
CA GLU A 350 12.52 37.77 34.28
C GLU A 350 11.42 37.28 35.24
N ARG A 351 11.38 37.78 36.47
CA ARG A 351 10.36 37.39 37.44
C ARG A 351 8.95 37.82 37.05
N ASN A 352 8.79 38.91 36.31
CA ASN A 352 7.50 39.38 35.87
C ASN A 352 6.97 38.56 34.70
N LEU A 353 7.87 38.14 33.78
CA LEU A 353 7.53 37.27 32.63
C LEU A 353 7.11 35.84 33.03
N THR A 354 7.67 35.32 34.13
CA THR A 354 7.28 33.99 34.66
C THR A 354 6.02 34.00 35.54
N LYS A 355 5.40 35.16 35.79
CA LYS A 355 4.13 35.28 36.51
C LYS A 355 2.91 35.37 35.61
N ASP A 356 3.13 35.62 34.31
CA ASP A 356 2.07 35.78 33.32
C ASP A 356 1.92 34.50 32.43
N GLU A 357 2.71 33.45 32.69
CA GLU A 357 2.53 32.06 32.21
C GLU A 357 1.90 31.19 33.31
#